data_2b812639adf0ae5731b6aa24500a49b9
#
_entry.id   2b812639adf0ae5731b6aa24500a49b9
#
_cell.length_a   1.000
_cell.length_b   1.000
_cell.length_c   1.000
_cell.angle_alpha   90.00
_cell.angle_beta   90.00
_cell.angle_gamma   90.00
#
_symmetry.space_group_name_H-M   'P 1'
#
loop_
_entity.id
_entity.type
_entity.pdbx_description
1 polymer ?
#
loop_
_entity_poly.entity_id
_entity_poly.type
_entity_poly.pdbx_seq_one_letter_code
_entity_poly.pdbx_strand_id
1 'polypeptide(L)'
;MPLLSVIIPFGLSKERSYIEERVYEKAKKFKSDKNIEFIFVEGYSSENHKLKDFIQENHHIYLKDMDQKVFSQGRCRNLGASYAHSDVLLFLDVDCYISLDSFEKILKLIQIKNISQNINALMVLPVIYLNKEASEKIKQYNEKFWDILIQDDLLTAKNTWIKFFAPSSTSSVIINKYQFLRLGGNDENFIGHGYEDFDLFSRILKTCISFEKMPMNLSYDARNWNFFDFKGFRAWFSLLGYEACFHGIYMYHFHHIEPNQNAYMQNKDKNHQLFYRHLKNIKKHDLKPLQVFKAKNEKVLILFKDQNYDFKDISVYMGEIIYKNIRDFFIDKKFKYKILLDFIQ
;
A
#
# COMPACT_ATOMS: atom_id res chain seq x y z
N MET A 1 7.00 8.72 17.78
CA MET A 1 6.24 8.03 16.71
C MET A 1 7.24 7.45 15.72
N PRO A 2 6.99 6.29 15.13
CA PRO A 2 7.86 5.73 14.10
C PRO A 2 7.88 6.62 12.85
N LEU A 3 8.95 6.54 12.08
CA LEU A 3 9.07 7.27 10.80
C LEU A 3 8.29 6.58 9.68
N LEU A 4 8.02 5.28 9.81
CA LEU A 4 7.38 4.46 8.80
C LEU A 4 6.51 3.37 9.44
N SER A 5 5.27 3.23 8.98
CA SER A 5 4.42 2.07 9.26
C SER A 5 4.34 1.18 8.03
N VAL A 6 4.81 -0.06 8.17
CA VAL A 6 4.77 -1.08 7.11
C VAL A 6 3.56 -1.98 7.33
N ILE A 7 2.63 -1.98 6.40
CA ILE A 7 1.38 -2.74 6.47
C ILE A 7 1.51 -3.98 5.59
N ILE A 8 1.36 -5.16 6.19
CA ILE A 8 1.53 -6.46 5.55
C ILE A 8 0.20 -7.22 5.58
N PRO A 9 -0.59 -7.15 4.49
CA PRO A 9 -1.83 -7.89 4.38
C PRO A 9 -1.57 -9.38 4.11
N PHE A 10 -2.32 -10.27 4.75
CA PHE A 10 -2.27 -11.70 4.47
C PHE A 10 -3.60 -12.40 4.71
N GLY A 11 -3.78 -13.57 4.10
CA GLY A 11 -4.91 -14.45 4.32
C GLY A 11 -4.51 -15.87 3.96
N LEU A 12 -4.88 -16.84 4.81
CA LEU A 12 -4.47 -18.23 4.65
C LEU A 12 -5.53 -19.08 3.96
N SER A 13 -5.08 -19.96 3.08
CA SER A 13 -5.90 -21.00 2.49
C SER A 13 -5.05 -22.23 2.19
N LYS A 14 -5.68 -23.39 2.02
CA LYS A 14 -4.97 -24.64 1.66
C LYS A 14 -4.12 -24.49 0.41
N GLU A 15 -4.64 -23.78 -0.58
CA GLU A 15 -3.97 -23.58 -1.87
C GLU A 15 -2.78 -22.61 -1.77
N ARG A 16 -2.76 -21.78 -0.72
CA ARG A 16 -1.72 -20.78 -0.47
C ARG A 16 -0.97 -21.07 0.83
N SER A 17 -0.67 -22.33 1.10
CA SER A 17 0.02 -22.76 2.33
C SER A 17 1.37 -22.04 2.57
N TYR A 18 2.05 -21.62 1.50
CA TYR A 18 3.30 -20.86 1.56
C TYR A 18 3.14 -19.49 2.25
N ILE A 19 1.94 -18.93 2.35
CA ILE A 19 1.70 -17.63 3.01
C ILE A 19 2.07 -17.70 4.49
N GLU A 20 1.72 -18.78 5.17
CA GLU A 20 2.03 -18.94 6.60
C GLU A 20 3.54 -18.87 6.84
N GLU A 21 4.33 -19.60 6.06
CA GLU A 21 5.80 -19.54 6.11
C GLU A 21 6.32 -18.12 5.86
N ARG A 22 5.77 -17.42 4.85
CA ARG A 22 6.16 -16.04 4.54
C ARG A 22 5.89 -15.06 5.68
N VAL A 23 4.77 -15.24 6.37
CA VAL A 23 4.44 -14.43 7.55
C VAL A 23 5.43 -14.71 8.69
N TYR A 24 5.73 -15.99 8.97
CA TYR A 24 6.73 -16.37 9.97
C TYR A 24 8.12 -15.81 9.66
N GLU A 25 8.59 -15.96 8.41
CA GLU A 25 9.88 -15.40 7.95
C GLU A 25 9.96 -13.90 8.21
N LYS A 26 8.92 -13.14 7.81
CA LYS A 26 8.88 -11.69 7.98
C LYS A 26 8.80 -11.27 9.44
N ALA A 27 7.91 -11.88 10.22
CA ALA A 27 7.74 -11.54 11.62
C ALA A 27 9.01 -11.84 12.45
N LYS A 28 9.76 -12.89 12.11
CA LYS A 28 11.03 -13.21 12.75
C LYS A 28 12.17 -12.27 12.34
N LYS A 29 12.21 -11.89 11.06
CA LYS A 29 13.35 -11.16 10.49
C LYS A 29 13.25 -9.66 10.68
N PHE A 30 12.07 -9.10 10.48
CA PHE A 30 11.84 -7.67 10.68
C PHE A 30 11.78 -7.34 12.17
N LYS A 31 12.13 -6.13 12.53
CA LYS A 31 12.08 -5.66 13.92
C LYS A 31 11.38 -4.32 13.95
N SER A 32 10.28 -4.26 14.71
CA SER A 32 9.65 -2.99 15.06
C SER A 32 10.53 -2.26 16.07
N ASP A 33 10.79 -0.99 15.80
CA ASP A 33 11.60 -0.13 16.66
C ASP A 33 11.04 1.32 16.65
N LYS A 34 11.84 2.27 17.12
CA LYS A 34 11.47 3.69 17.12
C LYS A 34 11.32 4.30 15.73
N ASN A 35 11.87 3.66 14.69
CA ASN A 35 11.86 4.17 13.31
C ASN A 35 10.83 3.47 12.45
N ILE A 36 10.63 2.17 12.63
CA ILE A 36 9.73 1.35 11.80
C ILE A 36 8.81 0.51 12.70
N GLU A 37 7.53 0.54 12.42
CA GLU A 37 6.58 -0.44 12.94
C GLU A 37 6.07 -1.34 11.83
N PHE A 38 5.82 -2.61 12.14
CA PHE A 38 5.22 -3.57 11.23
C PHE A 38 3.83 -3.95 11.73
N ILE A 39 2.85 -3.83 10.83
CA ILE A 39 1.44 -4.10 11.09
C ILE A 39 1.01 -5.24 10.18
N PHE A 40 0.86 -6.42 10.75
CA PHE A 40 0.37 -7.60 10.05
C PHE A 40 -1.16 -7.61 10.12
N VAL A 41 -1.80 -7.61 8.96
CA VAL A 41 -3.26 -7.54 8.87
C VAL A 41 -3.80 -8.80 8.23
N GLU A 42 -4.41 -9.65 9.05
CA GLU A 42 -5.10 -10.84 8.59
C GLU A 42 -6.48 -10.47 8.04
N GLY A 43 -6.72 -10.82 6.78
CA GLY A 43 -8.04 -10.80 6.18
C GLY A 43 -8.75 -12.15 6.35
N TYR A 44 -9.49 -12.57 5.33
CA TYR A 44 -10.12 -13.88 5.35
C TYR A 44 -9.07 -15.01 5.33
N SER A 45 -9.15 -15.90 6.30
CA SER A 45 -8.37 -17.13 6.37
C SER A 45 -9.32 -18.32 6.55
N SER A 46 -9.16 -19.34 5.73
CA SER A 46 -9.93 -20.59 5.83
C SER A 46 -9.28 -21.62 6.77
N GLU A 47 -8.05 -21.36 7.19
CA GLU A 47 -7.26 -22.26 8.04
C GLU A 47 -7.02 -21.66 9.42
N ASN A 48 -7.00 -22.55 10.42
CA ASN A 48 -6.58 -22.18 11.78
C ASN A 48 -5.06 -22.15 11.87
N HIS A 49 -4.53 -21.15 12.56
CA HIS A 49 -3.09 -20.97 12.73
C HIS A 49 -2.76 -20.23 14.04
N LYS A 50 -1.48 -20.21 14.41
CA LYS A 50 -0.96 -19.51 15.60
C LYS A 50 -0.17 -18.25 15.27
N LEU A 51 -0.36 -17.69 14.09
CA LEU A 51 0.41 -16.52 13.62
C LEU A 51 0.21 -15.29 14.49
N LYS A 52 -0.97 -15.08 15.06
CA LYS A 52 -1.25 -13.96 15.97
C LYS A 52 -0.25 -13.88 17.10
N ASP A 53 -0.13 -14.97 17.86
CA ASP A 53 0.73 -15.01 19.05
C ASP A 53 2.20 -14.82 18.64
N PHE A 54 2.64 -15.51 17.60
CA PHE A 54 4.00 -15.37 17.07
C PHE A 54 4.33 -13.95 16.59
N ILE A 55 3.40 -13.28 15.89
CA ILE A 55 3.58 -11.89 15.44
C ILE A 55 3.73 -10.96 16.65
N GLN A 56 2.89 -11.14 17.68
CA GLN A 56 2.90 -10.31 18.87
C GLN A 56 4.14 -10.58 19.76
N GLU A 57 4.60 -11.82 19.86
CA GLU A 57 5.85 -12.20 20.55
C GLU A 57 7.08 -11.56 19.90
N ASN A 58 7.04 -11.31 18.60
CA ASN A 58 8.08 -10.57 17.86
C ASN A 58 7.86 -9.03 17.88
N HIS A 59 7.00 -8.53 18.78
CA HIS A 59 6.75 -7.11 19.01
C HIS A 59 6.15 -6.37 17.79
N HIS A 60 5.38 -7.08 16.97
CA HIS A 60 4.65 -6.47 15.87
C HIS A 60 3.16 -6.29 16.20
N ILE A 61 2.50 -5.41 15.47
CA ILE A 61 1.07 -5.22 15.59
C ILE A 61 0.37 -6.27 14.73
N TYR A 62 -0.60 -6.98 15.34
CA TYR A 62 -1.48 -7.90 14.64
C TYR A 62 -2.89 -7.36 14.65
N LEU A 63 -3.51 -7.30 13.48
CA LEU A 63 -4.92 -6.93 13.26
C LEU A 63 -5.62 -8.03 12.47
N LYS A 64 -6.92 -8.18 12.67
CA LYS A 64 -7.76 -9.10 11.91
C LYS A 64 -9.04 -8.40 11.45
N ASP A 65 -9.33 -8.50 10.15
CA ASP A 65 -10.62 -8.07 9.58
C ASP A 65 -11.61 -9.23 9.65
N MET A 66 -12.49 -9.18 10.66
CA MET A 66 -13.47 -10.24 10.93
C MET A 66 -14.64 -10.27 9.94
N ASP A 67 -14.82 -9.22 9.15
CA ASP A 67 -15.98 -9.06 8.26
C ASP A 67 -15.70 -9.59 6.83
N GLN A 68 -14.48 -10.01 6.54
CA GLN A 68 -14.14 -10.54 5.23
C GLN A 68 -14.68 -11.98 5.05
N LYS A 69 -15.36 -12.20 3.93
CA LYS A 69 -15.75 -13.54 3.46
C LYS A 69 -14.82 -14.10 2.38
N VAL A 70 -14.12 -13.22 1.70
CA VAL A 70 -13.07 -13.50 0.72
C VAL A 70 -11.94 -12.54 1.02
N PHE A 71 -10.69 -13.01 0.92
CA PHE A 71 -9.54 -12.17 1.18
C PHE A 71 -9.54 -10.91 0.29
N SER A 72 -9.47 -9.75 0.92
CA SER A 72 -9.39 -8.45 0.27
C SER A 72 -8.17 -7.69 0.78
N GLN A 73 -7.20 -7.54 -0.09
CA GLN A 73 -5.95 -6.85 0.20
C GLN A 73 -6.18 -5.37 0.50
N GLY A 74 -7.07 -4.72 -0.26
CA GLY A 74 -7.43 -3.33 -0.07
C GLY A 74 -8.03 -3.05 1.30
N ARG A 75 -8.96 -3.90 1.77
CA ARG A 75 -9.54 -3.77 3.12
C ARG A 75 -8.48 -3.94 4.22
N CYS A 76 -7.57 -4.91 4.07
CA CYS A 76 -6.48 -5.09 5.02
C CYS A 76 -5.56 -3.87 5.07
N ARG A 77 -5.25 -3.26 3.91
CA ARG A 77 -4.45 -2.02 3.85
C ARG A 77 -5.17 -0.86 4.53
N ASN A 78 -6.47 -0.71 4.30
CA ASN A 78 -7.30 0.31 4.96
C ASN A 78 -7.30 0.14 6.49
N LEU A 79 -7.52 -1.09 6.96
CA LEU A 79 -7.50 -1.39 8.39
C LEU A 79 -6.13 -1.09 8.99
N GLY A 80 -5.04 -1.56 8.36
CA GLY A 80 -3.68 -1.28 8.81
C GLY A 80 -3.37 0.21 8.86
N ALA A 81 -3.76 0.96 7.83
CA ALA A 81 -3.57 2.41 7.77
C ALA A 81 -4.31 3.15 8.90
N SER A 82 -5.50 2.68 9.27
CA SER A 82 -6.27 3.30 10.36
C SER A 82 -5.62 3.11 11.73
N TYR A 83 -4.80 2.07 11.91
CA TYR A 83 -4.09 1.76 13.17
C TYR A 83 -2.62 2.19 13.16
N ALA A 84 -2.08 2.58 12.01
CA ALA A 84 -0.69 3.01 11.87
C ALA A 84 -0.40 4.25 12.73
N HIS A 85 0.76 4.26 13.43
CA HIS A 85 1.18 5.39 14.25
C HIS A 85 2.05 6.39 13.46
N SER A 86 2.70 5.96 12.37
CA SER A 86 3.49 6.86 11.53
C SER A 86 2.60 7.71 10.62
N ASP A 87 3.10 8.89 10.26
CA ASP A 87 2.53 9.73 9.19
C ASP A 87 2.89 9.24 7.79
N VAL A 88 3.71 8.20 7.68
CA VAL A 88 4.14 7.59 6.42
C VAL A 88 3.80 6.11 6.40
N LEU A 89 3.14 5.66 5.35
CA LEU A 89 2.72 4.27 5.14
C LEU A 89 3.53 3.63 4.03
N LEU A 90 3.87 2.36 4.20
CA LEU A 90 4.33 1.46 3.14
C LEU A 90 3.42 0.23 3.11
N PHE A 91 2.89 -0.11 1.95
CA PHE A 91 2.20 -1.38 1.75
C PHE A 91 3.18 -2.41 1.21
N LEU A 92 3.29 -3.53 1.91
CA LEU A 92 4.21 -4.63 1.56
C LEU A 92 3.44 -5.94 1.47
N ASP A 93 3.29 -6.45 0.25
CA ASP A 93 2.64 -7.73 0.05
C ASP A 93 3.47 -8.87 0.67
N VAL A 94 2.76 -9.87 1.18
CA VAL A 94 3.41 -10.97 1.90
C VAL A 94 4.39 -11.76 1.03
N ASP A 95 4.16 -11.78 -0.28
CA ASP A 95 5.02 -12.44 -1.28
C ASP A 95 6.25 -11.61 -1.67
N CYS A 96 6.24 -10.32 -1.32
CA CYS A 96 7.33 -9.40 -1.57
C CYS A 96 8.26 -9.28 -0.35
N TYR A 97 9.52 -9.00 -0.61
CA TYR A 97 10.55 -8.82 0.39
C TYR A 97 11.39 -7.57 0.10
N ILE A 98 11.69 -6.82 1.13
CA ILE A 98 12.60 -5.67 1.11
C ILE A 98 13.80 -6.01 2.00
N SER A 99 15.02 -5.81 1.51
CA SER A 99 16.22 -6.03 2.31
C SER A 99 16.33 -5.03 3.47
N LEU A 100 17.02 -5.40 4.53
CA LEU A 100 17.23 -4.49 5.67
C LEU A 100 17.98 -3.23 5.26
N ASP A 101 18.96 -3.34 4.37
CA ASP A 101 19.68 -2.21 3.79
C ASP A 101 18.75 -1.28 2.99
N SER A 102 17.83 -1.85 2.22
CA SER A 102 16.82 -1.06 1.51
C SER A 102 15.88 -0.31 2.46
N PHE A 103 15.52 -0.86 3.61
CA PHE A 103 14.75 -0.11 4.60
C PHE A 103 15.52 1.11 5.13
N GLU A 104 16.82 0.99 5.38
CA GLU A 104 17.64 2.14 5.80
C GLU A 104 17.68 3.23 4.73
N LYS A 105 17.82 2.86 3.45
CA LYS A 105 17.75 3.79 2.32
C LYS A 105 16.36 4.45 2.22
N ILE A 106 15.29 3.68 2.38
CA ILE A 106 13.90 4.17 2.39
C ILE A 106 13.71 5.22 3.48
N LEU A 107 14.14 4.96 4.71
CA LEU A 107 14.02 5.91 5.81
C LEU A 107 14.73 7.24 5.52
N LYS A 108 15.93 7.18 4.94
CA LYS A 108 16.65 8.39 4.52
C LYS A 108 15.88 9.17 3.45
N LEU A 109 15.32 8.49 2.46
CA LEU A 109 14.55 9.12 1.40
C LEU A 109 13.23 9.70 1.90
N ILE A 110 12.56 9.06 2.85
CA ILE A 110 11.36 9.61 3.52
C ILE A 110 11.69 10.98 4.13
N GLN A 111 12.83 11.10 4.81
CA GLN A 111 13.27 12.36 5.41
C GLN A 111 13.65 13.40 4.36
N ILE A 112 14.44 13.02 3.34
CA ILE A 112 14.86 13.93 2.25
C ILE A 112 13.65 14.47 1.48
N LYS A 113 12.69 13.62 1.15
CA LYS A 113 11.46 13.98 0.44
C LYS A 113 10.42 14.63 1.35
N ASN A 114 10.67 14.63 2.66
CA ASN A 114 9.75 15.14 3.70
C ASN A 114 8.33 14.58 3.57
N ILE A 115 8.22 13.25 3.35
CA ILE A 115 6.93 12.62 3.04
C ILE A 115 5.93 12.77 4.20
N SER A 116 6.40 12.82 5.45
CA SER A 116 5.54 13.02 6.61
C SER A 116 4.79 14.35 6.62
N GLN A 117 5.37 15.40 6.04
CA GLN A 117 4.82 16.75 6.00
C GLN A 117 4.30 17.13 4.60
N ASN A 118 4.76 16.45 3.56
CA ASN A 118 4.35 16.72 2.19
C ASN A 118 3.36 15.66 1.69
N ILE A 119 2.08 15.99 1.73
CA ILE A 119 1.01 15.09 1.27
C ILE A 119 1.10 14.72 -0.22
N ASN A 120 1.81 15.48 -1.02
CA ASN A 120 2.00 15.22 -2.44
C ASN A 120 3.26 14.38 -2.73
N ALA A 121 4.12 14.17 -1.74
CA ALA A 121 5.30 13.33 -1.90
C ALA A 121 4.93 11.85 -1.76
N LEU A 122 5.45 11.04 -2.68
CA LEU A 122 5.30 9.59 -2.65
C LEU A 122 6.53 8.92 -3.27
N MET A 123 6.67 7.62 -3.04
CA MET A 123 7.64 6.77 -3.71
C MET A 123 6.93 5.48 -4.14
N VAL A 124 7.23 5.02 -5.34
CA VAL A 124 6.79 3.70 -5.82
C VAL A 124 7.98 2.77 -5.77
N LEU A 125 7.82 1.60 -5.17
CA LEU A 125 8.89 0.61 -5.10
C LEU A 125 8.78 -0.36 -6.27
N PRO A 126 9.85 -0.53 -7.07
CA PRO A 126 9.89 -1.48 -8.16
C PRO A 126 9.95 -2.92 -7.62
N VAL A 127 9.31 -3.84 -8.32
CA VAL A 127 9.34 -5.26 -7.99
C VAL A 127 10.12 -6.07 -9.00
N ILE A 128 11.03 -6.86 -8.50
CA ILE A 128 11.78 -7.85 -9.26
C ILE A 128 11.16 -9.22 -8.97
N TYR A 129 10.52 -9.78 -9.98
CA TYR A 129 9.99 -11.14 -9.92
C TYR A 129 11.12 -12.11 -10.21
N LEU A 130 11.48 -12.88 -9.20
CA LEU A 130 12.49 -13.92 -9.33
C LEU A 130 11.91 -15.16 -10.01
N ASN A 131 12.71 -15.85 -10.80
CA ASN A 131 12.32 -17.17 -11.30
C ASN A 131 12.40 -18.22 -10.16
N LYS A 132 11.91 -19.44 -10.39
CA LYS A 132 11.85 -20.47 -9.36
C LYS A 132 13.23 -20.78 -8.78
N GLU A 133 14.20 -21.03 -9.65
CA GLU A 133 15.56 -21.38 -9.25
C GLU A 133 16.25 -20.25 -8.50
N ALA A 134 16.08 -19.02 -8.95
CA ALA A 134 16.61 -17.85 -8.28
C ALA A 134 16.01 -17.64 -6.90
N SER A 135 14.71 -17.87 -6.73
CA SER A 135 14.03 -17.73 -5.45
C SER A 135 14.58 -18.67 -4.37
N GLU A 136 15.06 -19.84 -4.78
CA GLU A 136 15.70 -20.81 -3.88
C GLU A 136 17.17 -20.47 -3.64
N LYS A 137 17.90 -20.13 -4.71
CA LYS A 137 19.34 -19.88 -4.64
C LYS A 137 19.71 -18.57 -3.96
N ILE A 138 18.97 -17.49 -4.19
CA ILE A 138 19.33 -16.17 -3.67
C ILE A 138 19.37 -16.17 -2.12
N LYS A 139 18.53 -16.97 -1.48
CA LYS A 139 18.50 -17.13 -0.02
C LYS A 139 19.80 -17.74 0.56
N GLN A 140 20.61 -18.39 -0.29
CA GLN A 140 21.90 -18.96 0.13
C GLN A 140 23.01 -17.90 0.22
N TYR A 141 22.80 -16.75 -0.38
CA TYR A 141 23.72 -15.62 -0.31
C TYR A 141 23.37 -14.70 0.85
N ASN A 142 24.38 -14.03 1.39
CA ASN A 142 24.14 -12.97 2.35
C ASN A 142 23.31 -11.87 1.67
N GLU A 143 22.27 -11.41 2.33
CA GLU A 143 21.30 -10.44 1.79
C GLU A 143 21.95 -9.18 1.20
N LYS A 144 23.04 -8.71 1.80
CA LYS A 144 23.78 -7.54 1.30
C LYS A 144 24.29 -7.68 -0.14
N PHE A 145 24.36 -8.90 -0.68
CA PHE A 145 24.78 -9.16 -2.05
C PHE A 145 23.62 -9.30 -3.03
N TRP A 146 22.38 -9.37 -2.55
CA TRP A 146 21.22 -9.58 -3.43
C TRP A 146 21.08 -8.46 -4.46
N ASP A 147 21.19 -7.20 -4.00
CA ASP A 147 21.08 -6.03 -4.88
C ASP A 147 22.16 -6.05 -5.97
N ILE A 148 23.38 -6.49 -5.64
CA ILE A 148 24.49 -6.58 -6.60
C ILE A 148 24.20 -7.65 -7.66
N LEU A 149 23.74 -8.83 -7.25
CA LEU A 149 23.39 -9.93 -8.17
C LEU A 149 22.27 -9.52 -9.13
N ILE A 150 21.26 -8.83 -8.61
CA ILE A 150 20.11 -8.38 -9.39
C ILE A 150 20.50 -7.25 -10.35
N GLN A 151 21.34 -6.31 -9.91
CA GLN A 151 21.82 -5.22 -10.79
C GLN A 151 22.63 -5.75 -11.95
N ASP A 152 23.50 -6.75 -11.72
CA ASP A 152 24.24 -7.39 -12.82
C ASP A 152 23.30 -8.01 -13.85
N ASP A 153 22.28 -8.72 -13.38
CA ASP A 153 21.29 -9.37 -14.27
C ASP A 153 20.46 -8.33 -15.05
N LEU A 154 20.07 -7.22 -14.42
CA LEU A 154 19.37 -6.10 -15.08
C LEU A 154 20.26 -5.44 -16.15
N LEU A 155 21.52 -5.19 -15.84
CA LEU A 155 22.45 -4.53 -16.75
C LEU A 155 22.85 -5.41 -17.93
N THR A 156 23.02 -6.70 -17.70
CA THR A 156 23.46 -7.66 -18.71
C THR A 156 22.32 -8.28 -19.50
N ALA A 157 21.08 -8.12 -19.04
CA ALA A 157 19.87 -8.74 -19.61
C ALA A 157 19.97 -10.30 -19.75
N LYS A 158 20.80 -10.93 -18.92
CA LYS A 158 20.97 -12.39 -18.94
C LYS A 158 19.73 -13.15 -18.44
N ASN A 159 18.89 -12.49 -17.63
CA ASN A 159 17.72 -13.08 -17.01
C ASN A 159 18.01 -14.36 -16.21
N THR A 160 19.18 -14.40 -15.56
CA THR A 160 19.62 -15.53 -14.73
C THR A 160 18.76 -15.65 -13.48
N TRP A 161 18.47 -14.52 -12.86
CA TRP A 161 17.70 -14.39 -11.60
C TRP A 161 16.28 -13.90 -11.85
N ILE A 162 16.11 -13.02 -12.82
CA ILE A 162 14.90 -12.23 -13.04
C ILE A 162 13.97 -12.94 -14.01
N LYS A 163 12.74 -13.21 -13.58
CA LYS A 163 11.64 -13.61 -14.48
C LYS A 163 11.13 -12.40 -15.25
N PHE A 164 10.87 -11.30 -14.53
CA PHE A 164 10.59 -9.98 -15.12
C PHE A 164 10.73 -8.88 -14.06
N PHE A 165 10.87 -7.65 -14.54
CA PHE A 165 10.98 -6.45 -13.74
C PHE A 165 9.74 -5.59 -13.90
N ALA A 166 9.11 -5.20 -12.79
CA ALA A 166 7.92 -4.36 -12.74
C ALA A 166 8.22 -3.02 -12.04
N PRO A 167 8.65 -2.00 -12.78
CA PRO A 167 8.92 -0.69 -12.19
C PRO A 167 7.66 0.01 -11.67
N SER A 168 6.52 -0.31 -12.25
CA SER A 168 5.22 0.21 -11.83
C SER A 168 4.47 -0.77 -10.94
N SER A 169 5.17 -1.46 -10.04
CA SER A 169 4.45 -2.27 -9.06
C SER A 169 3.56 -1.37 -8.22
N THR A 170 2.29 -1.50 -8.44
CA THR A 170 1.30 -0.65 -7.84
C THR A 170 0.98 -1.03 -6.41
N SER A 171 1.30 -2.26 -6.01
CA SER A 171 1.03 -2.75 -4.67
C SER A 171 1.89 -2.10 -3.59
N SER A 172 3.05 -1.55 -3.94
CA SER A 172 4.03 -1.07 -2.98
C SER A 172 4.36 0.39 -3.20
N VAL A 173 3.64 1.20 -2.47
CA VAL A 173 3.82 2.65 -2.43
C VAL A 173 4.14 3.10 -1.02
N ILE A 174 5.06 4.07 -0.93
CA ILE A 174 5.31 4.83 0.28
C ILE A 174 4.59 6.15 0.10
N ILE A 175 3.64 6.42 0.98
CA ILE A 175 2.72 7.54 0.85
C ILE A 175 2.48 8.21 2.20
N ASN A 176 2.23 9.51 2.20
CA ASN A 176 1.74 10.20 3.38
C ASN A 176 0.40 9.61 3.83
N LYS A 177 0.29 9.28 5.11
CA LYS A 177 -0.91 8.65 5.70
C LYS A 177 -2.16 9.48 5.48
N TYR A 178 -2.07 10.80 5.68
CA TYR A 178 -3.23 11.67 5.52
C TYR A 178 -3.71 11.73 4.08
N GLN A 179 -2.77 11.72 3.12
CA GLN A 179 -3.13 11.64 1.71
C GLN A 179 -3.88 10.35 1.39
N PHE A 180 -3.39 9.21 1.89
CA PHE A 180 -4.05 7.92 1.70
C PHE A 180 -5.47 7.93 2.29
N LEU A 181 -5.61 8.40 3.52
CA LEU A 181 -6.91 8.45 4.21
C LEU A 181 -7.88 9.42 3.55
N ARG A 182 -7.41 10.60 3.13
CA ARG A 182 -8.20 11.62 2.44
C ARG A 182 -8.76 11.12 1.12
N LEU A 183 -7.98 10.35 0.38
CA LEU A 183 -8.39 9.73 -0.89
C LEU A 183 -9.36 8.56 -0.71
N GLY A 184 -9.71 8.20 0.53
CA GLY A 184 -10.59 7.08 0.84
C GLY A 184 -9.88 5.72 0.86
N GLY A 185 -8.54 5.69 0.87
CA GLY A 185 -7.76 4.46 0.85
C GLY A 185 -7.99 3.62 -0.40
N ASN A 186 -7.95 2.30 -0.26
CA ASN A 186 -8.33 1.37 -1.31
C ASN A 186 -9.86 1.26 -1.37
N ASP A 187 -10.44 1.20 -2.56
CA ASP A 187 -11.88 0.98 -2.74
C ASP A 187 -12.23 -0.48 -2.37
N GLU A 188 -13.03 -0.63 -1.33
CA GLU A 188 -13.42 -1.95 -0.78
C GLU A 188 -14.41 -2.72 -1.67
N ASN A 189 -14.88 -2.12 -2.76
CA ASN A 189 -15.66 -2.83 -3.78
C ASN A 189 -14.82 -3.78 -4.63
N PHE A 190 -13.48 -3.61 -4.62
CA PHE A 190 -12.57 -4.59 -5.21
C PHE A 190 -12.42 -5.79 -4.27
N ILE A 191 -13.00 -6.92 -4.66
CA ILE A 191 -13.01 -8.16 -3.88
C ILE A 191 -12.09 -9.18 -4.52
N GLY A 192 -11.24 -9.83 -3.73
CA GLY A 192 -10.25 -10.79 -4.21
C GLY A 192 -9.07 -10.09 -4.89
N HIS A 193 -8.62 -10.63 -6.03
CA HIS A 193 -7.38 -10.18 -6.66
C HIS A 193 -7.56 -9.07 -7.68
N GLY A 194 -6.76 -8.02 -7.51
CA GLY A 194 -6.31 -7.11 -8.56
C GLY A 194 -7.17 -5.86 -8.78
N TYR A 195 -6.50 -4.86 -9.28
CA TYR A 195 -7.00 -3.53 -9.70
C TYR A 195 -7.36 -2.55 -8.58
N GLU A 196 -7.42 -2.95 -7.31
CA GLU A 196 -7.64 -2.04 -6.18
C GLU A 196 -6.49 -1.04 -6.02
N ASP A 197 -5.28 -1.48 -6.32
CA ASP A 197 -4.08 -0.68 -6.34
C ASP A 197 -4.08 0.31 -7.52
N PHE A 198 -4.41 -0.14 -8.72
CA PHE A 198 -4.54 0.74 -9.88
C PHE A 198 -5.63 1.81 -9.69
N ASP A 199 -6.72 1.46 -9.04
CA ASP A 199 -7.76 2.42 -8.68
C ASP A 199 -7.23 3.49 -7.72
N LEU A 200 -6.55 3.09 -6.65
CA LEU A 200 -5.89 4.01 -5.71
C LEU A 200 -4.94 4.95 -6.46
N PHE A 201 -4.08 4.40 -7.32
CA PHE A 201 -3.13 5.21 -8.07
C PHE A 201 -3.79 6.19 -9.03
N SER A 202 -4.87 5.79 -9.67
CA SER A 202 -5.62 6.71 -10.54
C SER A 202 -6.17 7.90 -9.75
N ARG A 203 -6.60 7.69 -8.50
CA ARG A 203 -7.05 8.76 -7.60
C ARG A 203 -5.89 9.62 -7.08
N ILE A 204 -4.72 9.04 -6.83
CA ILE A 204 -3.51 9.78 -6.51
C ILE A 204 -3.12 10.69 -7.68
N LEU A 205 -3.15 10.18 -8.91
CA LEU A 205 -2.81 10.97 -10.10
C LEU A 205 -3.69 12.21 -10.27
N LYS A 206 -4.96 12.16 -9.88
CA LYS A 206 -5.85 13.33 -9.94
C LYS A 206 -5.34 14.50 -9.09
N THR A 207 -4.55 14.23 -8.07
CA THR A 207 -4.00 15.27 -7.21
C THR A 207 -2.74 15.93 -7.79
N CYS A 208 -2.20 15.40 -8.90
CA CYS A 208 -1.05 15.99 -9.56
C CYS A 208 -1.45 17.26 -10.33
N ILE A 209 -0.66 18.32 -10.19
CA ILE A 209 -0.86 19.59 -10.90
C ILE A 209 -0.94 19.40 -12.42
N SER A 210 -0.17 18.45 -12.95
CA SER A 210 -0.13 18.18 -14.40
C SER A 210 -1.17 17.18 -14.89
N PHE A 211 -2.12 16.77 -14.05
CA PHE A 211 -3.10 15.73 -14.40
C PHE A 211 -3.83 16.02 -15.70
N GLU A 212 -4.30 17.24 -15.90
CA GLU A 212 -5.01 17.69 -17.11
C GLU A 212 -4.14 17.61 -18.38
N LYS A 213 -2.83 17.65 -18.24
CA LYS A 213 -1.86 17.65 -19.34
C LYS A 213 -1.30 16.26 -19.62
N MET A 214 -1.65 15.26 -18.81
CA MET A 214 -1.12 13.92 -18.99
C MET A 214 -1.69 13.27 -20.25
N PRO A 215 -0.84 12.72 -21.14
CA PRO A 215 -1.28 12.00 -22.33
C PRO A 215 -1.79 10.60 -21.93
N MET A 216 -2.92 10.52 -21.23
CA MET A 216 -3.51 9.26 -20.82
C MET A 216 -4.36 8.65 -21.92
N ASN A 217 -4.02 7.44 -22.32
CA ASN A 217 -4.92 6.60 -23.10
C ASN A 217 -5.81 5.79 -22.15
N LEU A 218 -7.02 6.26 -21.92
CA LEU A 218 -8.00 5.62 -21.04
C LEU A 218 -8.53 4.29 -21.59
N SER A 219 -8.24 3.98 -22.86
CA SER A 219 -8.60 2.69 -23.47
C SER A 219 -7.55 1.62 -23.27
N TYR A 220 -6.39 1.99 -22.68
CA TYR A 220 -5.30 1.07 -22.50
C TYR A 220 -5.63 -0.03 -21.48
N ASP A 221 -5.35 -1.29 -21.86
CA ASP A 221 -5.53 -2.42 -20.95
C ASP A 221 -4.41 -2.48 -19.92
N ALA A 222 -4.75 -2.21 -18.66
CA ALA A 222 -3.81 -2.27 -17.53
C ALA A 222 -3.24 -3.67 -17.26
N ARG A 223 -3.76 -4.72 -17.89
CA ARG A 223 -3.24 -6.09 -17.76
C ARG A 223 -1.92 -6.34 -18.48
N ASN A 224 -1.54 -5.43 -19.38
CA ASN A 224 -0.24 -5.56 -20.05
C ASN A 224 0.89 -5.21 -19.09
N TRP A 225 1.75 -6.20 -18.83
CA TRP A 225 2.93 -6.10 -17.95
C TRP A 225 4.23 -5.89 -18.74
N ASN A 226 4.13 -5.66 -20.04
CA ASN A 226 5.34 -5.45 -20.84
C ASN A 226 6.02 -4.14 -20.46
N PHE A 227 7.22 -4.25 -19.95
CA PHE A 227 8.06 -3.14 -19.55
C PHE A 227 8.32 -2.11 -20.67
N PHE A 228 8.50 -2.58 -21.90
CA PHE A 228 8.77 -1.72 -23.06
C PHE A 228 7.51 -1.04 -23.62
N ASP A 229 6.35 -1.42 -23.10
CA ASP A 229 5.07 -0.92 -23.59
C ASP A 229 4.47 0.10 -22.63
N PHE A 230 5.20 1.22 -22.44
CA PHE A 230 4.75 2.32 -21.61
C PHE A 230 3.56 3.03 -22.25
N LYS A 231 2.36 2.69 -21.78
CA LYS A 231 1.12 3.30 -22.26
C LYS A 231 0.21 3.71 -21.10
N GLY A 232 -0.50 4.80 -21.30
CA GLY A 232 -1.51 5.27 -20.37
C GLY A 232 -0.94 5.62 -18.98
N PHE A 233 -1.76 5.51 -17.95
CA PHE A 233 -1.39 5.88 -16.58
C PHE A 233 -0.27 5.02 -16.00
N ARG A 234 -0.09 3.77 -16.45
CA ARG A 234 0.99 2.90 -15.99
C ARG A 234 2.38 3.42 -16.35
N ALA A 235 2.52 4.08 -17.51
CA ALA A 235 3.77 4.71 -17.89
C ALA A 235 4.21 5.76 -16.86
N TRP A 236 3.25 6.53 -16.36
CA TRP A 236 3.49 7.55 -15.35
C TRP A 236 4.05 6.95 -14.06
N PHE A 237 3.42 5.89 -13.54
CA PHE A 237 3.90 5.22 -12.33
C PHE A 237 5.23 4.49 -12.51
N SER A 238 5.48 3.99 -13.70
CA SER A 238 6.77 3.36 -14.01
C SER A 238 7.92 4.35 -13.82
N LEU A 239 7.75 5.61 -14.21
CA LEU A 239 8.76 6.65 -13.99
C LEU A 239 9.06 6.85 -12.50
N LEU A 240 8.04 6.80 -11.64
CA LEU A 240 8.23 6.91 -10.19
C LEU A 240 8.97 5.69 -9.60
N GLY A 241 8.76 4.50 -10.13
CA GLY A 241 9.50 3.29 -9.74
C GLY A 241 10.97 3.34 -10.14
N TYR A 242 11.31 3.97 -11.25
CA TYR A 242 12.71 4.17 -11.63
C TYR A 242 13.48 5.05 -10.66
N GLU A 243 12.84 6.02 -10.03
CA GLU A 243 13.49 6.82 -8.99
C GLU A 243 14.08 5.94 -7.89
N ALA A 244 13.31 4.99 -7.37
CA ALA A 244 13.79 4.06 -6.35
C ALA A 244 14.96 3.19 -6.85
N CYS A 245 14.95 2.76 -8.12
CA CYS A 245 16.05 2.01 -8.73
C CYS A 245 17.38 2.76 -8.71
N PHE A 246 17.38 4.07 -8.94
CA PHE A 246 18.59 4.90 -8.88
C PHE A 246 19.20 4.95 -7.47
N HIS A 247 18.42 4.67 -6.46
CA HIS A 247 18.88 4.55 -5.07
C HIS A 247 19.24 3.11 -4.68
N GLY A 248 19.17 2.17 -5.62
CA GLY A 248 19.41 0.75 -5.36
C GLY A 248 18.35 0.16 -4.42
N ILE A 249 17.08 0.55 -4.56
CA ILE A 249 15.97 0.05 -3.77
C ILE A 249 15.08 -0.79 -4.66
N TYR A 250 14.96 -2.06 -4.31
CA TYR A 250 14.13 -3.03 -5.00
C TYR A 250 13.32 -3.84 -4.01
N MET A 251 12.17 -4.33 -4.48
CA MET A 251 11.45 -5.42 -3.80
C MET A 251 11.66 -6.71 -4.57
N TYR A 252 11.84 -7.79 -3.85
CA TYR A 252 11.99 -9.13 -4.42
C TYR A 252 10.67 -9.87 -4.27
N HIS A 253 10.08 -10.29 -5.38
CA HIS A 253 8.93 -11.19 -5.37
C HIS A 253 9.43 -12.62 -5.58
N PHE A 254 9.41 -13.43 -4.51
CA PHE A 254 9.81 -14.82 -4.58
C PHE A 254 8.77 -15.64 -5.34
N HIS A 255 9.26 -16.57 -6.15
CA HIS A 255 8.39 -17.46 -6.88
C HIS A 255 7.49 -18.26 -5.92
N HIS A 256 6.24 -18.40 -6.29
CA HIS A 256 5.29 -19.29 -5.66
C HIS A 256 4.40 -19.90 -6.74
N ILE A 257 3.75 -21.01 -6.41
CA ILE A 257 2.74 -21.60 -7.27
C ILE A 257 1.59 -20.60 -7.34
N GLU A 258 1.09 -20.35 -8.55
CA GLU A 258 -0.16 -19.61 -8.77
C GLU A 258 -1.31 -20.61 -8.79
N PRO A 259 -1.86 -21.03 -7.65
CA PRO A 259 -2.97 -21.95 -7.62
C PRO A 259 -4.22 -21.23 -8.09
N ASN A 260 -5.13 -21.98 -8.71
CA ASN A 260 -6.47 -21.50 -9.01
C ASN A 260 -7.23 -21.38 -7.68
N GLN A 261 -7.10 -20.20 -7.03
CA GLN A 261 -7.39 -20.02 -5.62
C GLN A 261 -8.83 -19.65 -5.38
N ASN A 262 -9.55 -20.49 -4.66
CA ASN A 262 -10.70 -20.17 -3.83
C ASN A 262 -11.27 -18.77 -4.02
N ALA A 263 -12.10 -18.55 -4.99
CA ALA A 263 -12.75 -17.27 -5.21
C ALA A 263 -11.82 -16.04 -5.32
N TYR A 264 -10.54 -16.10 -4.86
CA TYR A 264 -9.61 -14.96 -4.86
C TYR A 264 -9.33 -14.43 -6.28
N MET A 265 -9.17 -15.33 -7.26
CA MET A 265 -8.97 -14.96 -8.67
C MET A 265 -10.29 -14.81 -9.45
N GLN A 266 -11.41 -15.29 -8.92
CA GLN A 266 -12.70 -15.33 -9.63
C GLN A 266 -13.24 -13.95 -9.99
N ASN A 267 -12.90 -12.94 -9.20
CA ASN A 267 -13.36 -11.58 -9.41
C ASN A 267 -12.44 -10.72 -10.28
N LYS A 268 -11.33 -11.26 -10.77
CA LYS A 268 -10.33 -10.48 -11.51
C LYS A 268 -10.91 -9.71 -12.71
N ASP A 269 -11.76 -10.35 -13.51
CA ASP A 269 -12.40 -9.70 -14.66
C ASP A 269 -13.45 -8.67 -14.23
N LYS A 270 -14.18 -8.93 -13.15
CA LYS A 270 -15.13 -7.95 -12.59
C LYS A 270 -14.39 -6.73 -12.05
N ASN A 271 -13.29 -6.95 -11.33
CA ASN A 271 -12.42 -5.88 -10.82
C ASN A 271 -11.83 -5.06 -11.98
N HIS A 272 -11.39 -5.70 -13.05
CA HIS A 272 -10.92 -5.02 -14.24
C HIS A 272 -11.99 -4.12 -14.86
N GLN A 273 -13.21 -4.62 -15.01
CA GLN A 273 -14.33 -3.83 -15.54
C GLN A 273 -14.70 -2.67 -14.61
N LEU A 274 -14.67 -2.89 -13.29
CA LEU A 274 -14.91 -1.84 -12.30
C LEU A 274 -13.85 -0.74 -12.42
N PHE A 275 -12.58 -1.11 -12.43
CA PHE A 275 -11.46 -0.19 -12.61
C PHE A 275 -11.59 0.64 -13.89
N TYR A 276 -11.94 0.02 -15.02
CA TYR A 276 -12.14 0.74 -16.28
C TYR A 276 -13.30 1.75 -16.23
N ARG A 277 -14.38 1.42 -15.52
CA ARG A 277 -15.47 2.39 -15.28
C ARG A 277 -14.99 3.58 -14.47
N HIS A 278 -14.20 3.34 -13.41
CA HIS A 278 -13.62 4.40 -12.61
C HIS A 278 -12.65 5.26 -13.44
N LEU A 279 -11.79 4.64 -14.22
CA LEU A 279 -10.84 5.31 -15.06
C LEU A 279 -11.51 6.21 -16.13
N LYS A 280 -12.58 5.74 -16.77
CA LYS A 280 -13.37 6.55 -17.73
C LYS A 280 -14.03 7.75 -17.05
N ASN A 281 -14.38 7.64 -15.79
CA ASN A 281 -15.02 8.68 -15.01
C ASN A 281 -14.07 9.32 -13.98
N ILE A 282 -12.77 9.24 -14.20
CA ILE A 282 -11.75 9.57 -13.20
C ILE A 282 -11.90 10.96 -12.60
N LYS A 283 -12.34 11.95 -13.36
CA LYS A 283 -12.58 13.31 -12.85
C LYS A 283 -13.68 13.39 -11.80
N LYS A 284 -14.65 12.46 -11.84
CA LYS A 284 -15.81 12.39 -10.94
C LYS A 284 -15.71 11.25 -9.92
N HIS A 285 -14.72 10.36 -10.07
CA HIS A 285 -14.56 9.22 -9.19
C HIS A 285 -13.79 9.63 -7.93
N ASP A 286 -14.50 9.79 -6.85
CA ASP A 286 -13.95 10.06 -5.53
C ASP A 286 -14.55 9.12 -4.50
N LEU A 287 -13.73 8.70 -3.54
CA LEU A 287 -14.17 7.95 -2.37
C LEU A 287 -14.28 8.89 -1.17
N LYS A 288 -15.13 8.52 -0.24
CA LYS A 288 -15.20 9.20 1.05
C LYS A 288 -13.91 8.93 1.84
N PRO A 289 -13.37 9.95 2.55
CA PRO A 289 -12.20 9.75 3.39
C PRO A 289 -12.37 8.60 4.39
N LEU A 290 -11.31 7.83 4.62
CA LEU A 290 -11.31 6.76 5.60
C LEU A 290 -11.29 7.31 7.02
N GLN A 291 -12.00 6.62 7.91
CA GLN A 291 -11.90 6.88 9.34
C GLN A 291 -10.58 6.33 9.89
N VAL A 292 -9.92 7.11 10.73
CA VAL A 292 -8.61 6.75 11.28
C VAL A 292 -8.71 5.90 12.54
N PHE A 293 -9.83 5.93 13.26
CA PHE A 293 -9.93 5.25 14.55
C PHE A 293 -11.37 4.91 14.94
N LYS A 294 -11.59 3.65 15.28
CA LYS A 294 -12.75 3.23 16.10
C LYS A 294 -12.22 2.77 17.46
N ALA A 295 -11.84 3.72 18.32
CA ALA A 295 -11.75 3.36 19.73
C ALA A 295 -13.17 3.06 20.23
N LYS A 296 -13.36 1.98 20.98
CA LYS A 296 -14.68 1.54 21.47
C LYS A 296 -15.46 2.64 22.19
N ASN A 297 -14.82 3.69 22.69
CA ASN A 297 -15.44 4.78 23.47
C ASN A 297 -14.87 6.19 23.18
N GLU A 298 -14.00 6.35 22.19
CA GLU A 298 -13.40 7.66 21.86
C GLU A 298 -13.42 7.86 20.36
N LYS A 299 -14.02 8.96 19.92
CA LYS A 299 -14.06 9.35 18.52
C LYS A 299 -12.95 10.36 18.27
N VAL A 300 -12.03 10.04 17.36
CA VAL A 300 -10.95 10.93 16.92
C VAL A 300 -11.33 11.53 15.58
N LEU A 301 -11.26 12.85 15.49
CA LEU A 301 -11.44 13.58 14.26
C LEU A 301 -10.10 13.92 13.65
N ILE A 302 -9.97 13.64 12.36
CA ILE A 302 -8.88 14.17 11.55
C ILE A 302 -9.46 15.17 10.56
N LEU A 303 -9.00 16.40 10.66
CA LEU A 303 -9.27 17.45 9.69
C LEU A 303 -8.13 17.45 8.67
N PHE A 304 -8.48 17.29 7.41
CA PHE A 304 -7.53 17.44 6.32
C PHE A 304 -7.54 18.90 5.86
N LYS A 305 -6.37 19.54 5.91
CA LYS A 305 -6.16 20.86 5.30
C LYS A 305 -5.89 20.62 3.81
N ASP A 306 -6.82 21.02 2.96
CA ASP A 306 -6.54 21.17 1.55
C ASP A 306 -6.35 22.66 1.26
N GLN A 307 -5.25 23.02 0.60
CA GLN A 307 -4.90 24.43 0.30
C GLN A 307 -5.94 25.16 -0.56
N ASN A 308 -6.89 24.42 -1.13
CA ASN A 308 -7.91 24.92 -2.05
C ASN A 308 -9.34 24.92 -1.48
N TYR A 309 -9.53 24.58 -0.20
CA TYR A 309 -10.89 24.58 0.39
C TYR A 309 -11.23 25.92 1.02
N ASP A 310 -12.36 26.48 0.59
CA ASP A 310 -13.08 27.48 1.39
C ASP A 310 -13.60 26.78 2.65
N PHE A 311 -13.40 27.40 3.82
CA PHE A 311 -13.82 26.87 5.13
C PHE A 311 -15.31 26.51 5.22
N LYS A 312 -16.11 26.93 4.25
CA LYS A 312 -17.54 26.59 4.15
C LYS A 312 -17.80 25.17 3.66
N ASP A 313 -16.84 24.54 2.98
CA ASP A 313 -17.01 23.27 2.29
C ASP A 313 -16.33 22.08 3.01
N ILE A 314 -15.72 22.32 4.18
CA ILE A 314 -15.10 21.26 4.95
C ILE A 314 -16.16 20.42 5.63
N SER A 315 -16.49 19.27 5.02
CA SER A 315 -17.21 18.22 5.72
C SER A 315 -16.27 17.43 6.60
N VAL A 316 -16.58 17.46 7.89
CA VAL A 316 -15.80 16.75 8.89
C VAL A 316 -16.43 15.39 9.12
N TYR A 317 -15.65 14.34 8.86
CA TYR A 317 -16.12 12.96 9.00
C TYR A 317 -15.83 12.42 10.40
N MET A 318 -16.88 11.99 11.10
CA MET A 318 -16.73 11.35 12.41
C MET A 318 -17.71 10.19 12.56
N GLY A 319 -17.26 9.02 12.15
CA GLY A 319 -18.11 7.85 12.25
C GLY A 319 -19.45 8.05 11.52
N GLU A 320 -20.54 8.09 12.28
CA GLU A 320 -21.89 8.29 11.74
C GLU A 320 -22.30 9.77 11.68
N ILE A 321 -21.47 10.69 12.18
CA ILE A 321 -21.80 12.12 12.28
C ILE A 321 -20.95 12.90 11.29
N ILE A 322 -21.62 13.63 10.39
CA ILE A 322 -21.01 14.57 9.46
C ILE A 322 -21.26 15.99 9.99
N TYR A 323 -20.21 16.72 10.27
CA TYR A 323 -20.33 18.14 10.57
C TYR A 323 -20.22 18.93 9.27
N LYS A 324 -21.20 19.80 9.04
CA LYS A 324 -21.25 20.63 7.83
C LYS A 324 -20.21 21.74 7.83
N ASN A 325 -19.69 22.10 9.01
CA ASN A 325 -18.65 23.10 9.15
C ASN A 325 -17.85 22.89 10.45
N ILE A 326 -16.67 23.51 10.49
CA ILE A 326 -15.71 23.38 11.60
C ILE A 326 -16.27 23.96 12.92
N ARG A 327 -17.14 24.98 12.84
CA ARG A 327 -17.71 25.64 14.02
C ARG A 327 -18.63 24.69 14.77
N ASP A 328 -19.48 23.94 14.06
CA ASP A 328 -20.42 22.96 14.65
C ASP A 328 -19.66 21.85 15.35
N PHE A 329 -18.53 21.45 14.80
CA PHE A 329 -17.63 20.48 15.42
C PHE A 329 -17.07 20.96 16.75
N PHE A 330 -16.58 22.20 16.86
CA PHE A 330 -16.04 22.70 18.11
C PHE A 330 -17.08 22.90 19.21
N ILE A 331 -18.33 23.10 18.83
CA ILE A 331 -19.44 23.25 19.76
C ILE A 331 -19.91 21.90 20.32
N ASP A 332 -19.76 20.82 19.57
CA ASP A 332 -20.17 19.49 20.01
C ASP A 332 -19.29 18.95 21.14
N LYS A 333 -19.88 18.82 22.34
CA LYS A 333 -19.22 18.34 23.55
C LYS A 333 -19.11 16.81 23.65
N LYS A 334 -19.60 16.05 22.66
CA LYS A 334 -19.61 14.57 22.69
C LYS A 334 -18.23 13.92 22.55
N PHE A 335 -17.18 14.70 22.31
CA PHE A 335 -15.85 14.19 22.05
C PHE A 335 -14.86 14.64 23.11
N LYS A 336 -14.15 13.66 23.69
CA LYS A 336 -13.16 13.87 24.73
C LYS A 336 -11.87 14.51 24.19
N TYR A 337 -11.51 14.18 22.96
CA TYR A 337 -10.33 14.71 22.28
C TYR A 337 -10.70 15.23 20.91
N LYS A 338 -10.22 16.42 20.59
CA LYS A 338 -10.38 17.07 19.30
C LYS A 338 -8.97 17.34 18.77
N ILE A 339 -8.55 16.60 17.74
CA ILE A 339 -7.25 16.80 17.11
C ILE A 339 -7.47 17.61 15.85
N LEU A 340 -6.96 18.82 15.86
CA LEU A 340 -6.87 19.68 14.70
C LEU A 340 -5.48 19.49 14.11
N LEU A 341 -5.40 18.82 12.97
CA LEU A 341 -4.16 18.68 12.25
C LEU A 341 -4.02 19.85 11.29
N ASP A 342 -3.06 20.72 11.61
CA ASP A 342 -2.61 21.87 10.83
C ASP A 342 -3.64 22.98 10.54
N PHE A 343 -3.91 23.77 11.56
CA PHE A 343 -4.44 25.12 11.39
C PHE A 343 -3.51 26.20 11.97
N ILE A 344 -2.22 25.92 12.08
CA ILE A 344 -1.26 26.94 12.52
C ILE A 344 -0.22 27.07 11.42
N GLN A 345 -0.27 28.16 10.69
CA GLN A 345 0.90 28.89 10.27
C GLN A 345 1.23 29.90 11.35
#